data_e391f204521f6e5304c3fa06f4bf95d2
#
_entry.id   e391f204521f6e5304c3fa06f4bf95d2
#
_cell.length_a   1.000
_cell.length_b   1.000
_cell.length_c   1.000
_cell.angle_alpha   90.00
_cell.angle_beta   90.00
_cell.angle_gamma   90.00
#
_symmetry.space_group_name_H-M   'P 1'
#
loop_
_entity.id
_entity.type
_entity.pdbx_description
1 polymer ?
#
loop_
_entity_poly.entity_id
_entity_poly.type
_entity_poly.pdbx_seq_one_letter_code
_entity_poly.pdbx_strand_id
1 'polypeptide(L)'
;PNPEAASIGRVTKKLLGAEWDALAAKAAVMKPTVTEIAADLSLGAVDAAIVWDSTVPQFAGLEAVILPELAKHEEFATAAVLDACGQPSEAMSFARYLSAPEKGAKVFEKHGFKAVPGDQWALRPDLILYSGGVNRPAIEKVLQKFASREGISVTTTYNGCGILCAAMKTMGDSSNPKFPDVYYACDVCFVPPVAEHFPEAVMLTEAEIVIAVPKGNPQSIRTLADLARPGLRVGLCNAEQSTLGFLTSSMLKSMNLWESVSKNASSQVPTGDFLVNQMRTGSLDAAVVYRINIQSAPEHFDAVPLPADKSKAVQPFAVRHDSPNKLLGHRLLAFLRENRTSFEEAGFAWKGDTMPVKSAEIVLPDWLKQK
;
A
#
# COMPACT_ATOMS: atom_id res chain seq x y z
N PRO A 1 15.79 -27.17 -26.54
CA PRO A 1 16.52 -26.78 -25.30
C PRO A 1 16.42 -27.88 -24.26
N ASN A 2 17.53 -28.07 -23.49
CA ASN A 2 17.59 -29.07 -22.42
C ASN A 2 16.72 -28.64 -21.24
N PRO A 3 15.72 -29.47 -20.79
CA PRO A 3 14.84 -29.12 -19.69
C PRO A 3 15.53 -29.07 -18.32
N GLU A 4 16.66 -29.72 -18.16
CA GLU A 4 17.43 -29.71 -16.90
C GLU A 4 18.34 -28.46 -16.77
N ALA A 5 18.71 -27.84 -17.89
CA ALA A 5 19.66 -26.73 -17.92
C ALA A 5 19.02 -25.39 -18.31
N ALA A 6 18.04 -25.39 -19.21
CA ALA A 6 17.41 -24.19 -19.77
C ALA A 6 15.99 -23.99 -19.28
N SER A 7 15.65 -22.73 -18.87
CA SER A 7 14.27 -22.38 -18.43
C SER A 7 13.23 -22.68 -19.51
N ILE A 8 13.51 -22.33 -20.76
CA ILE A 8 12.62 -22.61 -21.89
C ILE A 8 12.43 -24.14 -22.10
N GLY A 9 13.44 -24.96 -21.85
CA GLY A 9 13.31 -26.41 -21.90
C GLY A 9 12.33 -26.94 -20.86
N ARG A 10 12.41 -26.44 -19.62
CA ARG A 10 11.45 -26.78 -18.55
C ARG A 10 10.04 -26.34 -18.90
N VAL A 11 9.89 -25.13 -19.40
CA VAL A 11 8.60 -24.58 -19.81
C VAL A 11 7.99 -25.40 -20.95
N THR A 12 8.77 -25.68 -22.00
CA THR A 12 8.29 -26.48 -23.15
C THR A 12 7.86 -27.87 -22.71
N LYS A 13 8.67 -28.55 -21.89
CA LYS A 13 8.33 -29.88 -21.35
C LYS A 13 7.01 -29.85 -20.57
N LYS A 14 6.81 -28.84 -19.73
CA LYS A 14 5.58 -28.64 -18.94
C LYS A 14 4.35 -28.41 -19.83
N LEU A 15 4.48 -27.57 -20.86
CA LEU A 15 3.37 -27.20 -21.76
C LEU A 15 2.96 -28.35 -22.68
N LEU A 16 3.91 -29.09 -23.21
CA LEU A 16 3.67 -30.22 -24.10
C LEU A 16 3.22 -31.49 -23.35
N GLY A 17 3.52 -31.62 -22.07
CA GLY A 17 3.08 -32.74 -21.26
C GLY A 17 3.46 -34.10 -21.88
N ALA A 18 2.46 -34.90 -22.22
CA ALA A 18 2.65 -36.25 -22.81
C ALA A 18 3.30 -36.20 -24.23
N GLU A 19 3.23 -35.10 -24.95
CA GLU A 19 3.83 -34.96 -26.29
C GLU A 19 5.34 -34.71 -26.21
N TRP A 20 5.86 -34.33 -25.03
CA TRP A 20 7.26 -34.02 -24.84
C TRP A 20 8.20 -35.15 -25.21
N ASP A 21 7.91 -36.37 -24.77
CA ASP A 21 8.78 -37.53 -24.98
C ASP A 21 8.91 -37.87 -26.48
N ALA A 22 7.82 -37.74 -27.22
CA ALA A 22 7.81 -37.94 -28.69
C ALA A 22 8.63 -36.86 -29.40
N LEU A 23 8.58 -35.61 -28.96
CA LEU A 23 9.37 -34.51 -29.49
C LEU A 23 10.86 -34.68 -29.13
N ALA A 24 11.15 -34.99 -27.86
CA ALA A 24 12.50 -35.18 -27.37
C ALA A 24 13.23 -36.34 -28.07
N ALA A 25 12.53 -37.43 -28.40
CA ALA A 25 13.10 -38.56 -29.15
C ALA A 25 13.49 -38.18 -30.59
N LYS A 26 12.88 -37.15 -31.17
CA LYS A 26 13.19 -36.66 -32.55
C LYS A 26 14.22 -35.51 -32.54
N ALA A 27 14.58 -34.99 -31.38
CA ALA A 27 15.50 -33.87 -31.30
C ALA A 27 16.93 -34.28 -31.70
N ALA A 28 17.47 -33.67 -32.72
CA ALA A 28 18.85 -33.90 -33.18
C ALA A 28 19.86 -33.47 -32.10
N VAL A 29 19.57 -32.39 -31.37
CA VAL A 29 20.41 -31.86 -30.29
C VAL A 29 19.58 -31.31 -29.14
N MET A 30 20.11 -31.34 -27.93
CA MET A 30 19.60 -30.62 -26.77
C MET A 30 20.71 -29.76 -26.14
N LYS A 31 20.55 -28.44 -26.19
CA LYS A 31 21.55 -27.48 -25.70
C LYS A 31 21.15 -26.88 -24.35
N PRO A 32 22.12 -26.53 -23.51
CA PRO A 32 21.88 -25.93 -22.21
C PRO A 32 21.40 -24.47 -22.28
N THR A 33 21.64 -23.78 -23.42
CA THR A 33 21.22 -22.37 -23.60
C THR A 33 20.44 -22.17 -24.89
N VAL A 34 19.58 -21.16 -24.93
CA VAL A 34 18.83 -20.80 -26.14
C VAL A 34 19.71 -20.22 -27.23
N THR A 35 20.78 -19.54 -26.88
CA THR A 35 21.72 -18.94 -27.80
C THR A 35 22.53 -20.00 -28.56
N GLU A 36 22.93 -21.08 -27.90
CA GLU A 36 23.61 -22.18 -28.58
C GLU A 36 22.70 -22.88 -29.59
N ILE A 37 21.44 -23.14 -29.25
CA ILE A 37 20.52 -23.80 -30.19
C ILE A 37 20.10 -22.87 -31.33
N ALA A 38 19.98 -21.54 -31.08
CA ALA A 38 19.76 -20.56 -32.12
C ALA A 38 20.96 -20.43 -33.06
N ALA A 39 22.17 -20.55 -32.55
CA ALA A 39 23.41 -20.60 -33.38
C ALA A 39 23.43 -21.86 -34.25
N ASP A 40 23.13 -23.05 -33.71
CA ASP A 40 23.02 -24.28 -34.48
C ASP A 40 21.99 -24.16 -35.62
N LEU A 41 20.83 -23.51 -35.35
CA LEU A 41 19.82 -23.23 -36.39
C LEU A 41 20.34 -22.26 -37.45
N SER A 42 21.02 -21.17 -37.06
CA SER A 42 21.64 -20.21 -37.99
C SER A 42 22.69 -20.82 -38.90
N LEU A 43 23.41 -21.82 -38.41
CA LEU A 43 24.43 -22.56 -39.16
C LEU A 43 23.85 -23.69 -40.00
N GLY A 44 22.54 -23.94 -39.95
CA GLY A 44 21.90 -25.04 -40.69
C GLY A 44 22.18 -26.43 -40.11
N ALA A 45 22.64 -26.52 -38.88
CA ALA A 45 22.90 -27.80 -38.19
C ALA A 45 21.57 -28.46 -37.72
N VAL A 46 20.51 -27.69 -37.59
CA VAL A 46 19.13 -28.15 -37.33
C VAL A 46 18.14 -27.32 -38.19
N ASP A 47 16.99 -27.92 -38.53
CA ASP A 47 15.98 -27.29 -39.39
C ASP A 47 14.98 -26.41 -38.61
N ALA A 48 14.78 -26.69 -37.33
CA ALA A 48 13.90 -25.95 -36.44
C ALA A 48 14.36 -26.03 -34.98
N ALA A 49 14.08 -25.00 -34.20
CA ALA A 49 14.43 -24.95 -32.79
C ALA A 49 13.31 -24.26 -31.97
N ILE A 50 13.14 -24.70 -30.72
CA ILE A 50 12.27 -23.99 -29.78
C ILE A 50 13.15 -23.02 -28.98
N VAL A 51 12.87 -21.74 -29.16
CA VAL A 51 13.58 -20.61 -28.53
C VAL A 51 12.57 -19.58 -28.03
N TRP A 52 13.01 -18.61 -27.23
CA TRP A 52 12.17 -17.45 -26.93
C TRP A 52 12.00 -16.58 -28.17
N ASP A 53 10.85 -15.97 -28.32
CA ASP A 53 10.57 -15.00 -29.39
C ASP A 53 11.61 -13.87 -29.43
N SER A 54 12.03 -13.38 -28.26
CA SER A 54 13.10 -12.38 -28.11
C SER A 54 14.50 -12.84 -28.53
N THR A 55 14.71 -14.15 -28.74
CA THR A 55 15.98 -14.69 -29.24
C THR A 55 16.08 -14.54 -30.76
N VAL A 56 14.97 -14.69 -31.47
CA VAL A 56 14.96 -14.73 -32.96
C VAL A 56 15.54 -13.46 -33.59
N PRO A 57 15.18 -12.22 -33.16
CA PRO A 57 15.75 -11.00 -33.75
C PRO A 57 17.25 -10.82 -33.54
N GLN A 58 17.86 -11.60 -32.66
CA GLN A 58 19.30 -11.54 -32.36
C GLN A 58 20.15 -12.32 -33.39
N PHE A 59 19.48 -13.14 -34.24
CA PHE A 59 20.13 -13.97 -35.25
C PHE A 59 19.58 -13.66 -36.62
N ALA A 60 20.44 -13.18 -37.54
CA ALA A 60 20.03 -12.90 -38.90
C ALA A 60 19.61 -14.19 -39.63
N GLY A 61 18.54 -14.09 -40.41
CA GLY A 61 18.04 -15.20 -41.24
C GLY A 61 17.13 -16.19 -40.51
N LEU A 62 16.83 -15.96 -39.22
CA LEU A 62 15.82 -16.75 -38.51
C LEU A 62 14.45 -16.09 -38.55
N GLU A 63 13.41 -16.93 -38.63
CA GLU A 63 12.01 -16.53 -38.61
C GLU A 63 11.28 -17.23 -37.43
N ALA A 64 10.41 -16.52 -36.75
CA ALA A 64 9.61 -17.07 -35.67
C ALA A 64 8.29 -17.65 -36.18
N VAL A 65 8.05 -18.94 -35.94
CA VAL A 65 6.74 -19.58 -36.13
C VAL A 65 6.07 -19.69 -34.76
N ILE A 66 4.95 -18.97 -34.58
CA ILE A 66 4.20 -18.99 -33.32
C ILE A 66 3.27 -20.20 -33.27
N LEU A 67 3.52 -21.09 -32.34
CA LEU A 67 2.69 -22.26 -32.08
C LEU A 67 1.65 -21.92 -30.99
N PRO A 68 0.34 -22.11 -31.25
CA PRO A 68 -0.72 -21.77 -30.28
C PRO A 68 -0.55 -22.44 -28.91
N GLU A 69 0.01 -23.65 -28.85
CA GLU A 69 0.25 -24.41 -27.64
C GLU A 69 1.31 -23.75 -26.74
N LEU A 70 2.32 -23.12 -27.35
CA LEU A 70 3.43 -22.47 -26.66
C LEU A 70 3.15 -20.98 -26.41
N ALA A 71 2.36 -20.33 -27.28
CA ALA A 71 2.07 -18.89 -27.21
C ALA A 71 1.23 -18.48 -25.98
N LYS A 72 0.63 -19.43 -25.29
CA LYS A 72 -0.17 -19.19 -24.08
C LYS A 72 0.68 -18.90 -22.84
N HIS A 73 1.99 -19.09 -22.92
CA HIS A 73 2.90 -18.93 -21.79
C HIS A 73 3.81 -17.73 -22.02
N GLU A 74 3.78 -16.82 -21.05
CA GLU A 74 4.70 -15.66 -20.99
C GLU A 74 5.67 -15.88 -19.82
N GLU A 75 6.96 -15.61 -20.05
CA GLU A 75 7.98 -15.56 -19.01
C GLU A 75 8.52 -14.14 -18.86
N PHE A 76 8.83 -13.77 -17.63
CA PHE A 76 9.31 -12.45 -17.31
C PHE A 76 10.82 -12.46 -17.03
N ALA A 77 11.57 -11.59 -17.73
CA ALA A 77 12.91 -11.24 -17.31
C ALA A 77 12.82 -10.30 -16.10
N THR A 78 13.36 -10.73 -14.96
CA THR A 78 13.30 -9.98 -13.71
C THR A 78 14.69 -9.51 -13.29
N ALA A 79 14.75 -8.32 -12.69
CA ALA A 79 15.94 -7.81 -12.01
C ALA A 79 15.68 -7.83 -10.49
N ALA A 80 16.67 -8.33 -9.73
CA ALA A 80 16.64 -8.35 -8.28
C ALA A 80 17.92 -7.78 -7.71
N VAL A 81 17.82 -7.10 -6.59
CA VAL A 81 18.96 -6.63 -5.81
C VAL A 81 19.24 -7.66 -4.72
N LEU A 82 20.48 -8.11 -4.61
CA LEU A 82 20.89 -9.08 -3.60
C LEU A 82 20.92 -8.44 -2.21
N ASP A 83 20.58 -9.20 -1.18
CA ASP A 83 20.63 -8.75 0.21
C ASP A 83 22.04 -8.33 0.65
N ALA A 84 23.07 -8.98 0.09
CA ALA A 84 24.48 -8.67 0.34
C ALA A 84 25.00 -7.48 -0.49
N CYS A 85 24.12 -6.76 -1.22
CA CYS A 85 24.56 -5.62 -2.05
C CYS A 85 25.11 -4.49 -1.18
N GLY A 86 26.35 -4.06 -1.44
CA GLY A 86 26.99 -2.96 -0.72
C GLY A 86 26.44 -1.58 -1.06
N GLN A 87 25.69 -1.45 -2.17
CA GLN A 87 25.10 -0.20 -2.66
C GLN A 87 23.63 -0.45 -3.11
N PRO A 88 22.73 -0.78 -2.18
CA PRO A 88 21.37 -1.21 -2.53
C PRO A 88 20.52 -0.11 -3.20
N SER A 89 20.70 1.16 -2.84
CA SER A 89 19.97 2.29 -3.42
C SER A 89 20.35 2.52 -4.88
N GLU A 90 21.62 2.42 -5.23
CA GLU A 90 22.12 2.52 -6.61
C GLU A 90 21.65 1.33 -7.46
N ALA A 91 21.72 0.13 -6.88
CA ALA A 91 21.23 -1.08 -7.55
C ALA A 91 19.72 -1.03 -7.79
N MET A 92 18.93 -0.53 -6.83
CA MET A 92 17.50 -0.28 -6.98
C MET A 92 17.20 0.80 -8.03
N SER A 93 17.98 1.88 -8.06
CA SER A 93 17.86 2.91 -9.09
C SER A 93 18.11 2.32 -10.49
N PHE A 94 19.12 1.46 -10.64
CA PHE A 94 19.39 0.77 -11.89
C PHE A 94 18.26 -0.21 -12.27
N ALA A 95 17.72 -0.97 -11.33
CA ALA A 95 16.58 -1.86 -11.58
C ALA A 95 15.36 -1.08 -12.09
N ARG A 96 15.06 0.09 -11.49
CA ARG A 96 14.00 0.99 -11.98
C ARG A 96 14.33 1.54 -13.38
N TYR A 97 15.59 1.90 -13.65
CA TYR A 97 16.01 2.34 -14.99
C TYR A 97 15.73 1.28 -16.06
N LEU A 98 15.98 0.01 -15.77
CA LEU A 98 15.75 -1.10 -16.71
C LEU A 98 14.29 -1.23 -17.12
N SER A 99 13.34 -1.00 -16.20
CA SER A 99 11.91 -1.12 -16.45
C SER A 99 11.24 0.19 -16.89
N ALA A 100 11.91 1.34 -16.79
CA ALA A 100 11.33 2.63 -17.11
C ALA A 100 10.99 2.76 -18.60
N PRO A 101 9.74 3.20 -18.95
CA PRO A 101 9.24 3.24 -20.33
C PRO A 101 10.13 4.06 -21.30
N GLU A 102 10.71 5.15 -20.80
CA GLU A 102 11.56 6.06 -21.59
C GLU A 102 13.04 5.70 -21.57
N LYS A 103 13.43 4.66 -20.84
CA LYS A 103 14.83 4.21 -20.64
C LYS A 103 15.05 2.77 -21.10
N GLY A 104 15.26 1.85 -20.14
CA GLY A 104 15.62 0.47 -20.42
C GLY A 104 14.54 -0.30 -21.20
N ALA A 105 13.26 -0.04 -20.94
CA ALA A 105 12.16 -0.70 -21.65
C ALA A 105 12.31 -0.57 -23.17
N LYS A 106 12.65 0.62 -23.71
CA LYS A 106 12.89 0.84 -25.13
C LYS A 106 14.08 0.02 -25.67
N VAL A 107 15.07 -0.25 -24.83
CA VAL A 107 16.21 -1.08 -25.23
C VAL A 107 15.77 -2.53 -25.32
N PHE A 108 15.02 -3.02 -24.34
CA PHE A 108 14.47 -4.37 -24.38
C PHE A 108 13.55 -4.59 -25.59
N GLU A 109 12.69 -3.62 -25.93
CA GLU A 109 11.82 -3.69 -27.12
C GLU A 109 12.61 -3.82 -28.43
N LYS A 110 13.72 -3.09 -28.57
CA LYS A 110 14.62 -3.22 -29.73
C LYS A 110 15.24 -4.62 -29.88
N HIS A 111 15.33 -5.36 -28.78
CA HIS A 111 15.83 -6.72 -28.75
C HIS A 111 14.73 -7.78 -28.74
N GLY A 112 13.49 -7.43 -29.10
CA GLY A 112 12.38 -8.36 -29.26
C GLY A 112 11.65 -8.74 -27.99
N PHE A 113 11.91 -8.04 -26.87
CA PHE A 113 11.15 -8.22 -25.65
C PHE A 113 9.88 -7.37 -25.67
N LYS A 114 8.81 -7.87 -25.07
CA LYS A 114 7.64 -7.07 -24.77
C LYS A 114 7.89 -6.35 -23.45
N ALA A 115 7.93 -5.03 -23.44
CA ALA A 115 8.16 -4.27 -22.23
C ALA A 115 6.99 -4.42 -21.24
N VAL A 116 7.32 -4.67 -19.98
CA VAL A 116 6.38 -4.53 -18.85
C VAL A 116 6.46 -3.09 -18.39
N PRO A 117 5.33 -2.36 -18.32
CA PRO A 117 5.33 -0.96 -17.90
C PRO A 117 5.91 -0.79 -16.49
N GLY A 118 7.00 -0.03 -16.38
CA GLY A 118 7.59 0.41 -15.13
C GLY A 118 7.12 1.81 -14.74
N ASP A 119 7.60 2.30 -13.60
CA ASP A 119 7.44 3.69 -13.22
C ASP A 119 8.26 4.61 -14.14
N GLN A 120 7.88 5.89 -14.24
CA GLN A 120 8.71 6.91 -14.89
C GLN A 120 10.05 7.01 -14.16
N TRP A 121 11.13 7.07 -14.92
CA TRP A 121 12.45 7.13 -14.31
C TRP A 121 12.79 8.53 -13.82
N ALA A 122 13.20 8.62 -12.57
CA ALA A 122 13.86 9.78 -12.00
C ALA A 122 15.09 9.34 -11.23
N LEU A 123 16.15 10.15 -11.24
CA LEU A 123 17.39 9.84 -10.50
C LEU A 123 17.07 9.67 -9.00
N ARG A 124 16.21 10.50 -8.47
CA ARG A 124 15.70 10.42 -7.11
C ARG A 124 14.18 10.68 -7.13
N PRO A 125 13.37 9.62 -7.32
CA PRO A 125 11.92 9.77 -7.28
C PRO A 125 11.45 10.35 -5.95
N ASP A 126 10.36 11.11 -5.97
CA ASP A 126 9.65 11.55 -4.76
C ASP A 126 8.29 10.85 -4.71
N LEU A 127 8.10 9.99 -3.72
CA LEU A 127 6.83 9.31 -3.48
C LEU A 127 5.98 10.16 -2.54
N ILE A 128 4.88 10.67 -3.04
CA ILE A 128 3.97 11.52 -2.26
C ILE A 128 2.94 10.65 -1.53
N LEU A 129 2.99 10.67 -0.20
CA LEU A 129 2.08 9.93 0.68
C LEU A 129 1.16 10.88 1.45
N TYR A 130 -0.14 10.73 1.27
CA TYR A 130 -1.13 11.30 2.18
C TYR A 130 -1.52 10.25 3.22
N SER A 131 -1.37 10.57 4.49
CA SER A 131 -1.66 9.62 5.57
C SER A 131 -2.47 10.24 6.69
N GLY A 132 -3.41 9.48 7.21
CA GLY A 132 -4.06 9.84 8.45
C GLY A 132 -3.07 9.99 9.60
N GLY A 133 -3.25 11.01 10.44
CA GLY A 133 -2.33 11.31 11.54
C GLY A 133 -2.15 10.13 12.51
N VAL A 134 -3.18 9.31 12.70
CA VAL A 134 -3.14 8.11 13.55
C VAL A 134 -2.04 7.10 13.12
N ASN A 135 -1.71 7.04 11.84
CA ASN A 135 -0.75 6.07 11.30
C ASN A 135 0.72 6.47 11.56
N ARG A 136 0.97 7.76 11.85
CA ARG A 136 2.32 8.33 11.96
C ARG A 136 3.26 7.55 12.89
N PRO A 137 2.86 7.19 14.14
CA PRO A 137 3.75 6.49 15.06
C PRO A 137 4.26 5.15 14.52
N ALA A 138 3.45 4.43 13.75
CA ALA A 138 3.80 3.14 13.19
C ALA A 138 4.69 3.24 11.95
N ILE A 139 4.49 4.27 11.10
CA ILE A 139 5.09 4.28 9.76
C ILE A 139 6.28 5.23 9.60
N GLU A 140 6.43 6.28 10.42
CA GLU A 140 7.43 7.33 10.17
C GLU A 140 8.86 6.77 10.04
N LYS A 141 9.28 5.89 10.98
CA LYS A 141 10.59 5.24 10.92
C LYS A 141 10.69 4.20 9.79
N VAL A 142 9.59 3.54 9.46
CA VAL A 142 9.54 2.56 8.37
C VAL A 142 9.69 3.27 7.03
N LEU A 143 9.04 4.43 6.84
CA LEU A 143 9.19 5.25 5.64
C LEU A 143 10.63 5.74 5.46
N GLN A 144 11.32 6.13 6.54
CA GLN A 144 12.74 6.52 6.46
C GLN A 144 13.64 5.36 6.00
N LYS A 145 13.42 4.16 6.54
CA LYS A 145 14.15 2.94 6.11
C LYS A 145 13.85 2.61 4.65
N PHE A 146 12.59 2.71 4.24
CA PHE A 146 12.17 2.48 2.87
C PHE A 146 12.84 3.48 1.92
N ALA A 147 12.78 4.78 2.24
CA ALA A 147 13.39 5.83 1.44
C ALA A 147 14.90 5.61 1.26
N SER A 148 15.59 5.23 2.33
CA SER A 148 17.04 4.91 2.29
C SER A 148 17.32 3.68 1.42
N ARG A 149 16.56 2.58 1.58
CA ARG A 149 16.71 1.35 0.78
C ARG A 149 16.52 1.61 -0.71
N GLU A 150 15.45 2.34 -1.05
CA GLU A 150 15.09 2.60 -2.45
C GLU A 150 15.92 3.72 -3.10
N GLY A 151 16.65 4.54 -2.31
CA GLY A 151 17.34 5.73 -2.81
C GLY A 151 16.39 6.82 -3.33
N ILE A 152 15.29 7.07 -2.60
CA ILE A 152 14.21 7.99 -2.99
C ILE A 152 13.94 9.01 -1.91
N SER A 153 13.08 10.01 -2.22
CA SER A 153 12.39 10.82 -1.23
C SER A 153 10.99 10.26 -0.96
N VAL A 154 10.49 10.42 0.26
CA VAL A 154 9.08 10.18 0.61
C VAL A 154 8.54 11.44 1.24
N THR A 155 7.70 12.16 0.51
CA THR A 155 7.03 13.38 1.01
C THR A 155 5.71 12.98 1.63
N THR A 156 5.60 13.08 2.96
CA THR A 156 4.40 12.66 3.69
C THR A 156 3.62 13.85 4.25
N THR A 157 2.31 13.87 3.98
CA THR A 157 1.36 14.79 4.62
C THR A 157 0.50 14.03 5.61
N TYR A 158 0.63 14.34 6.90
CA TYR A 158 -0.21 13.79 7.97
C TYR A 158 -1.32 14.77 8.33
N ASN A 159 -2.58 14.34 8.24
CA ASN A 159 -3.73 15.18 8.66
C ASN A 159 -4.97 14.31 8.94
N GLY A 160 -6.08 14.92 9.34
CA GLY A 160 -7.39 14.31 9.35
C GLY A 160 -7.85 13.96 7.94
N CYS A 161 -8.47 12.78 7.77
CA CYS A 161 -8.79 12.29 6.42
C CYS A 161 -9.84 13.13 5.69
N GLY A 162 -10.72 13.85 6.41
CA GLY A 162 -11.61 14.85 5.80
C GLY A 162 -10.83 15.96 5.09
N ILE A 163 -9.79 16.48 5.73
CA ILE A 163 -8.90 17.52 5.16
C ILE A 163 -8.13 16.96 3.96
N LEU A 164 -7.59 15.73 4.07
CA LEU A 164 -6.86 15.10 2.99
C LEU A 164 -7.74 14.86 1.75
N CYS A 165 -8.96 14.37 1.93
CA CYS A 165 -9.92 14.19 0.83
C CYS A 165 -10.32 15.54 0.21
N ALA A 166 -10.58 16.58 1.01
CA ALA A 166 -10.87 17.90 0.52
C ALA A 166 -9.69 18.49 -0.29
N ALA A 167 -8.45 18.27 0.17
CA ALA A 167 -7.25 18.70 -0.55
C ALA A 167 -7.13 18.00 -1.91
N MET A 168 -7.31 16.66 -1.97
CA MET A 168 -7.31 15.91 -3.23
C MET A 168 -8.41 16.40 -4.18
N LYS A 169 -9.62 16.61 -3.67
CA LYS A 169 -10.73 17.16 -4.46
C LYS A 169 -10.41 18.57 -5.02
N THR A 170 -9.75 19.41 -4.23
CA THR A 170 -9.36 20.77 -4.65
C THR A 170 -8.25 20.75 -5.73
N MET A 171 -7.34 19.77 -5.66
CA MET A 171 -6.34 19.58 -6.70
C MET A 171 -6.95 19.15 -8.04
N GLY A 172 -8.16 18.60 -8.02
CA GLY A 172 -8.94 18.19 -9.18
C GLY A 172 -8.56 16.80 -9.65
N ASP A 173 -7.52 16.69 -10.44
CA ASP A 173 -7.09 15.43 -11.05
C ASP A 173 -5.63 15.11 -10.76
N SER A 174 -5.24 13.92 -11.18
CA SER A 174 -3.91 13.34 -11.00
C SER A 174 -2.81 13.99 -11.86
N SER A 175 -3.16 14.93 -12.76
CA SER A 175 -2.16 15.69 -13.53
C SER A 175 -1.41 16.71 -12.66
N ASN A 176 -1.95 17.04 -11.48
CA ASN A 176 -1.25 17.87 -10.51
C ASN A 176 -0.04 17.11 -9.94
N PRO A 177 1.19 17.61 -10.10
CA PRO A 177 2.40 16.91 -9.63
C PRO A 177 2.49 16.74 -8.10
N LYS A 178 1.62 17.43 -7.33
CA LYS A 178 1.51 17.29 -5.88
C LYS A 178 0.38 16.34 -5.46
N PHE A 179 -0.34 15.76 -6.41
CA PHE A 179 -1.37 14.78 -6.10
C PHE A 179 -0.73 13.52 -5.51
N PRO A 180 -1.25 12.94 -4.41
CA PRO A 180 -0.57 11.84 -3.74
C PRO A 180 -0.52 10.58 -4.63
N ASP A 181 0.63 9.91 -4.61
CA ASP A 181 0.84 8.59 -5.22
C ASP A 181 0.19 7.50 -4.37
N VAL A 182 0.16 7.73 -3.05
CA VAL A 182 -0.31 6.76 -2.05
C VAL A 182 -1.20 7.47 -1.04
N TYR A 183 -2.29 6.80 -0.67
CA TYR A 183 -3.20 7.25 0.38
C TYR A 183 -3.34 6.16 1.44
N TYR A 184 -2.97 6.48 2.69
CA TYR A 184 -3.15 5.63 3.84
C TYR A 184 -4.15 6.26 4.81
N ALA A 185 -5.43 5.90 4.66
CA ALA A 185 -6.52 6.53 5.37
C ALA A 185 -6.57 6.14 6.86
N CYS A 186 -7.28 6.95 7.66
CA CYS A 186 -7.55 6.61 9.07
C CYS A 186 -8.71 5.62 9.23
N ASP A 187 -9.57 5.51 8.22
CA ASP A 187 -10.69 4.56 8.21
C ASP A 187 -11.23 4.37 6.80
N VAL A 188 -11.90 3.24 6.62
CA VAL A 188 -12.52 2.81 5.35
C VAL A 188 -13.52 3.84 4.79
N CYS A 189 -14.18 4.63 5.62
CA CYS A 189 -15.20 5.60 5.19
C CYS A 189 -14.62 6.76 4.34
N PHE A 190 -13.31 6.98 4.34
CA PHE A 190 -12.65 8.01 3.56
C PHE A 190 -11.96 7.51 2.28
N VAL A 191 -12.17 6.25 1.90
CA VAL A 191 -11.67 5.71 0.62
C VAL A 191 -12.68 5.86 -0.52
N PRO A 192 -13.98 5.55 -0.35
CA PRO A 192 -14.96 5.71 -1.43
C PRO A 192 -15.01 7.12 -2.06
N PRO A 193 -14.83 8.24 -1.29
CA PRO A 193 -14.81 9.57 -1.87
C PRO A 193 -13.67 9.86 -2.86
N VAL A 194 -12.63 9.03 -2.86
CA VAL A 194 -11.43 9.16 -3.72
C VAL A 194 -11.20 7.92 -4.58
N ALA A 195 -12.19 7.04 -4.69
CA ALA A 195 -12.11 5.76 -5.40
C ALA A 195 -11.77 5.91 -6.89
N GLU A 196 -12.08 7.05 -7.50
CA GLU A 196 -11.69 7.36 -8.88
C GLU A 196 -10.17 7.30 -9.05
N HIS A 197 -9.42 7.84 -8.11
CA HIS A 197 -7.94 7.86 -8.15
C HIS A 197 -7.32 6.62 -7.50
N PHE A 198 -8.00 6.05 -6.51
CA PHE A 198 -7.57 4.91 -5.72
C PHE A 198 -8.60 3.77 -5.80
N PRO A 199 -8.69 3.07 -6.95
CA PRO A 199 -9.76 2.10 -7.20
C PRO A 199 -9.71 0.87 -6.31
N GLU A 200 -8.56 0.57 -5.73
CA GLU A 200 -8.35 -0.57 -4.84
C GLU A 200 -7.62 -0.15 -3.56
N ALA A 201 -7.98 -0.80 -2.45
CA ALA A 201 -7.35 -0.58 -1.16
C ALA A 201 -7.13 -1.90 -0.41
N VAL A 202 -6.03 -1.98 0.35
CA VAL A 202 -5.72 -3.08 1.28
C VAL A 202 -6.03 -2.62 2.69
N MET A 203 -6.85 -3.38 3.42
CA MET A 203 -7.10 -3.14 4.84
C MET A 203 -5.84 -3.50 5.62
N LEU A 204 -5.03 -2.49 5.98
CA LEU A 204 -3.69 -2.72 6.50
C LEU A 204 -3.68 -2.93 8.02
N THR A 205 -4.43 -2.11 8.75
CA THR A 205 -4.49 -2.14 10.22
C THR A 205 -5.89 -1.87 10.75
N GLU A 206 -6.08 -2.12 12.05
CA GLU A 206 -7.27 -1.74 12.79
C GLU A 206 -6.84 -1.06 14.10
N ALA A 207 -7.46 0.07 14.43
CA ALA A 207 -7.24 0.84 15.65
C ALA A 207 -8.49 0.90 16.51
N GLU A 208 -8.34 0.80 17.84
CA GLU A 208 -9.43 0.92 18.79
C GLU A 208 -9.66 2.38 19.19
N ILE A 209 -10.93 2.82 19.24
CA ILE A 209 -11.35 4.11 19.79
C ILE A 209 -11.68 3.93 21.26
N VAL A 210 -11.19 4.84 22.09
CA VAL A 210 -11.38 4.83 23.55
C VAL A 210 -11.71 6.22 24.07
N ILE A 211 -12.20 6.31 25.30
CA ILE A 211 -12.16 7.57 26.04
C ILE A 211 -10.84 7.61 26.79
N ALA A 212 -9.97 8.57 26.45
CA ALA A 212 -8.80 8.89 27.23
C ALA A 212 -9.20 9.73 28.45
N VAL A 213 -8.67 9.38 29.60
CA VAL A 213 -8.83 10.11 30.86
C VAL A 213 -7.47 10.30 31.53
N PRO A 214 -7.28 11.32 32.36
CA PRO A 214 -6.06 11.43 33.18
C PRO A 214 -5.87 10.20 34.05
N LYS A 215 -4.62 9.88 34.38
CA LYS A 215 -4.24 8.70 35.19
C LYS A 215 -5.05 8.64 36.49
N GLY A 216 -5.59 7.46 36.78
CA GLY A 216 -6.45 7.23 37.96
C GLY A 216 -7.91 7.65 37.72
N ASN A 217 -8.28 8.16 36.53
CA ASN A 217 -9.63 8.52 36.17
C ASN A 217 -10.38 9.34 37.23
N PRO A 218 -9.87 10.54 37.60
CA PRO A 218 -10.37 11.32 38.72
C PRO A 218 -11.85 11.71 38.59
N GLN A 219 -12.37 11.76 37.38
CA GLN A 219 -13.77 12.05 37.09
C GLN A 219 -14.68 10.81 37.06
N SER A 220 -14.12 9.61 37.31
CA SER A 220 -14.85 8.33 37.32
C SER A 220 -15.69 8.12 36.03
N ILE A 221 -15.13 8.44 34.87
CA ILE A 221 -15.77 8.26 33.56
C ILE A 221 -15.68 6.80 33.17
N ARG A 222 -16.80 6.16 32.81
CA ARG A 222 -16.90 4.74 32.46
C ARG A 222 -17.56 4.49 31.12
N THR A 223 -18.35 5.43 30.63
CA THR A 223 -19.13 5.30 29.40
C THR A 223 -19.17 6.62 28.62
N LEU A 224 -19.60 6.58 27.36
CA LEU A 224 -19.87 7.78 26.56
C LEU A 224 -20.96 8.68 27.18
N ALA A 225 -21.92 8.09 27.92
CA ALA A 225 -22.95 8.87 28.60
C ALA A 225 -22.38 9.74 29.72
N ASP A 226 -21.29 9.30 30.37
CA ASP A 226 -20.65 10.12 31.41
C ASP A 226 -20.06 11.42 30.86
N LEU A 227 -19.73 11.47 29.57
CA LEU A 227 -19.23 12.69 28.92
C LEU A 227 -20.29 13.80 28.84
N ALA A 228 -21.57 13.45 29.03
CA ALA A 228 -22.67 14.41 29.07
C ALA A 228 -22.85 15.09 30.43
N ARG A 229 -22.10 14.68 31.48
CA ARG A 229 -22.20 15.31 32.82
C ARG A 229 -21.81 16.79 32.76
N PRO A 230 -22.62 17.68 33.36
CA PRO A 230 -22.34 19.10 33.36
C PRO A 230 -20.99 19.45 33.99
N GLY A 231 -20.28 20.38 33.39
CA GLY A 231 -18.99 20.89 33.89
C GLY A 231 -17.76 20.08 33.46
N LEU A 232 -17.91 18.95 32.76
CA LEU A 232 -16.78 18.27 32.16
C LEU A 232 -16.27 19.01 30.92
N ARG A 233 -14.95 19.10 30.81
CA ARG A 233 -14.25 19.63 29.61
C ARG A 233 -13.89 18.45 28.72
N VAL A 234 -14.69 18.24 27.67
CA VAL A 234 -14.55 17.10 26.77
C VAL A 234 -13.84 17.52 25.49
N GLY A 235 -12.86 16.72 25.06
CA GLY A 235 -12.19 16.87 23.78
C GLY A 235 -12.78 15.94 22.74
N LEU A 236 -13.21 16.49 21.61
CA LEU A 236 -13.65 15.74 20.44
C LEU A 236 -12.85 16.13 19.20
N CYS A 237 -12.74 15.24 18.23
CA CYS A 237 -12.29 15.64 16.91
C CYS A 237 -13.46 16.24 16.11
N ASN A 238 -13.15 17.17 15.19
CA ASN A 238 -14.12 17.74 14.29
C ASN A 238 -14.61 16.69 13.29
N ALA A 239 -15.94 16.53 13.17
CA ALA A 239 -16.54 15.46 12.38
C ALA A 239 -16.33 15.61 10.86
N GLU A 240 -16.12 16.83 10.35
CA GLU A 240 -15.89 17.08 8.92
C GLU A 240 -14.41 16.96 8.55
N GLN A 241 -13.52 17.26 9.47
CA GLN A 241 -12.07 17.29 9.25
C GLN A 241 -11.38 15.95 9.58
N SER A 242 -11.97 15.18 10.48
CA SER A 242 -11.37 13.99 11.09
C SER A 242 -12.24 12.75 10.97
N THR A 243 -11.62 11.66 10.57
CA THR A 243 -12.24 10.33 10.69
C THR A 243 -12.70 10.04 12.12
N LEU A 244 -11.82 10.28 13.11
CA LEU A 244 -12.15 10.07 14.52
C LEU A 244 -13.35 10.90 14.96
N GLY A 245 -13.44 12.15 14.49
CA GLY A 245 -14.59 13.01 14.73
C GLY A 245 -15.87 12.49 14.08
N PHE A 246 -15.78 12.04 12.82
CA PHE A 246 -16.90 11.45 12.10
C PHE A 246 -17.41 10.18 12.81
N LEU A 247 -16.51 9.24 13.15
CA LEU A 247 -16.86 8.02 13.87
C LEU A 247 -17.45 8.31 15.23
N THR A 248 -16.85 9.21 16.01
CA THR A 248 -17.34 9.61 17.34
C THR A 248 -18.73 10.26 17.27
N SER A 249 -18.94 11.19 16.34
CA SER A 249 -20.24 11.85 16.19
C SER A 249 -21.32 10.86 15.77
N SER A 250 -21.03 9.94 14.85
CA SER A 250 -21.94 8.88 14.41
C SER A 250 -22.29 7.93 15.56
N MET A 251 -21.31 7.55 16.36
CA MET A 251 -21.50 6.72 17.55
C MET A 251 -22.42 7.41 18.58
N LEU A 252 -22.11 8.66 18.93
CA LEU A 252 -22.90 9.45 19.87
C LEU A 252 -24.35 9.70 19.36
N LYS A 253 -24.53 9.97 18.07
CA LYS A 253 -25.87 10.09 17.44
C LYS A 253 -26.64 8.78 17.53
N SER A 254 -26.02 7.64 17.24
CA SER A 254 -26.66 6.32 17.31
C SER A 254 -27.13 5.96 18.74
N MET A 255 -26.57 6.63 19.75
CA MET A 255 -26.90 6.46 21.18
C MET A 255 -27.76 7.61 21.72
N ASN A 256 -28.18 8.57 20.91
CA ASN A 256 -28.89 9.80 21.31
C ASN A 256 -28.12 10.66 22.33
N LEU A 257 -26.77 10.63 22.29
CA LEU A 257 -25.91 11.37 23.20
C LEU A 257 -25.24 12.60 22.57
N TRP A 258 -25.34 12.78 21.26
CA TRP A 258 -24.63 13.85 20.57
C TRP A 258 -24.91 15.24 21.12
N GLU A 259 -26.19 15.60 21.31
CA GLU A 259 -26.60 16.92 21.78
C GLU A 259 -26.05 17.24 23.19
N SER A 260 -26.03 16.25 24.07
CA SER A 260 -25.60 16.43 25.46
C SER A 260 -24.08 16.46 25.57
N VAL A 261 -23.38 15.59 24.85
CA VAL A 261 -21.90 15.54 24.89
C VAL A 261 -21.27 16.72 24.14
N SER A 262 -21.86 17.14 23.01
CA SER A 262 -21.34 18.28 22.25
C SER A 262 -21.40 19.61 23.00
N LYS A 263 -22.34 19.76 23.96
CA LYS A 263 -22.39 20.94 24.87
C LYS A 263 -21.16 21.02 25.79
N ASN A 264 -20.56 19.88 26.15
CA ASN A 264 -19.35 19.78 26.96
C ASN A 264 -18.07 19.79 26.10
N ALA A 265 -18.17 19.81 24.77
CA ALA A 265 -17.02 19.84 23.88
C ALA A 265 -16.28 21.17 23.96
N SER A 266 -15.28 21.23 24.82
CA SER A 266 -14.43 22.40 25.01
C SER A 266 -13.41 22.59 23.88
N SER A 267 -13.18 21.54 23.09
CA SER A 267 -12.26 21.57 21.95
C SER A 267 -12.74 20.66 20.85
N GLN A 268 -12.63 21.16 19.60
CA GLN A 268 -12.85 20.39 18.37
C GLN A 268 -11.64 20.60 17.44
N VAL A 269 -10.85 19.54 17.24
CA VAL A 269 -9.58 19.57 16.53
C VAL A 269 -9.53 18.52 15.42
N PRO A 270 -8.62 18.65 14.44
CA PRO A 270 -8.58 17.72 13.30
C PRO A 270 -7.98 16.35 13.62
N THR A 271 -7.20 16.18 14.69
CA THR A 271 -6.58 14.88 15.03
C THR A 271 -6.55 14.60 16.52
N GLY A 272 -6.51 13.32 16.92
CA GLY A 272 -6.45 12.88 18.31
C GLY A 272 -5.19 13.34 19.06
N ASP A 273 -4.09 13.57 18.36
CA ASP A 273 -2.83 14.02 18.98
C ASP A 273 -2.96 15.41 19.61
N PHE A 274 -3.73 16.30 18.97
CA PHE A 274 -4.03 17.61 19.56
C PHE A 274 -4.83 17.48 20.85
N LEU A 275 -5.78 16.54 20.92
CA LEU A 275 -6.55 16.29 22.14
C LEU A 275 -5.66 15.77 23.27
N VAL A 276 -4.76 14.83 22.97
CA VAL A 276 -3.81 14.29 23.95
C VAL A 276 -2.90 15.38 24.49
N ASN A 277 -2.41 16.30 23.64
CA ASN A 277 -1.61 17.44 24.08
C ASN A 277 -2.41 18.38 25.02
N GLN A 278 -3.69 18.66 24.73
CA GLN A 278 -4.57 19.46 25.59
C GLN A 278 -4.86 18.74 26.93
N MET A 279 -4.99 17.42 26.92
CA MET A 279 -5.11 16.63 28.16
C MET A 279 -3.85 16.71 29.01
N ARG A 280 -2.65 16.64 28.40
CA ARG A 280 -1.36 16.79 29.11
C ARG A 280 -1.23 18.12 29.84
N THR A 281 -1.78 19.17 29.27
CA THR A 281 -1.81 20.52 29.89
C THR A 281 -2.94 20.70 30.88
N GLY A 282 -3.75 19.67 31.14
CA GLY A 282 -4.90 19.76 32.06
C GLY A 282 -6.07 20.59 31.52
N SER A 283 -6.10 20.88 30.20
CA SER A 283 -7.18 21.66 29.58
C SER A 283 -8.44 20.86 29.37
N LEU A 284 -8.37 19.52 29.37
CA LEU A 284 -9.47 18.59 29.17
C LEU A 284 -9.52 17.57 30.31
N ASP A 285 -10.73 17.16 30.68
CA ASP A 285 -11.00 16.11 31.66
C ASP A 285 -11.14 14.73 31.01
N ALA A 286 -11.55 14.70 29.74
CA ALA A 286 -11.62 13.50 28.93
C ALA A 286 -11.54 13.85 27.44
N ALA A 287 -11.13 12.89 26.62
CA ALA A 287 -11.15 13.02 25.16
C ALA A 287 -11.46 11.68 24.50
N VAL A 288 -12.18 11.70 23.39
CA VAL A 288 -12.36 10.51 22.54
C VAL A 288 -11.20 10.47 21.54
N VAL A 289 -10.38 9.42 21.63
CA VAL A 289 -9.14 9.27 20.85
C VAL A 289 -8.96 7.83 20.40
N TYR A 290 -8.04 7.59 19.46
CA TYR A 290 -7.55 6.24 19.25
C TYR A 290 -6.66 5.82 20.44
N ARG A 291 -6.75 4.56 20.87
CA ARG A 291 -5.90 4.01 21.95
C ARG A 291 -4.42 4.32 21.72
N ILE A 292 -3.98 4.25 20.47
CA ILE A 292 -2.62 4.52 20.02
C ILE A 292 -2.13 5.91 20.40
N ASN A 293 -3.02 6.91 20.37
CA ASN A 293 -2.64 8.29 20.72
C ASN A 293 -2.15 8.44 22.15
N ILE A 294 -2.54 7.55 23.05
CA ILE A 294 -2.16 7.58 24.49
C ILE A 294 -1.23 6.44 24.89
N GLN A 295 -1.03 5.44 24.04
CA GLN A 295 -0.25 4.24 24.38
C GLN A 295 1.21 4.53 24.70
N SER A 296 1.78 5.59 24.12
CA SER A 296 3.17 6.01 24.41
C SER A 296 3.35 6.76 25.74
N ALA A 297 2.26 7.01 26.48
CA ALA A 297 2.28 7.78 27.73
C ALA A 297 1.35 7.16 28.80
N PRO A 298 1.52 5.86 29.13
CA PRO A 298 0.65 5.15 30.06
C PRO A 298 0.73 5.65 31.49
N GLU A 299 1.77 6.42 31.83
CA GLU A 299 1.94 7.10 33.13
C GLU A 299 1.03 8.33 33.28
N HIS A 300 0.53 8.91 32.19
CA HIS A 300 -0.32 10.09 32.18
C HIS A 300 -1.80 9.79 31.96
N PHE A 301 -2.11 8.69 31.26
CA PHE A 301 -3.48 8.41 30.81
C PHE A 301 -3.93 7.00 31.12
N ASP A 302 -5.23 6.87 31.37
CA ASP A 302 -5.96 5.61 31.32
C ASP A 302 -6.94 5.63 30.15
N ALA A 303 -7.20 4.43 29.59
CA ALA A 303 -8.15 4.23 28.50
C ALA A 303 -9.42 3.59 29.04
N VAL A 304 -10.56 4.23 28.83
CA VAL A 304 -11.89 3.64 29.09
C VAL A 304 -12.39 3.05 27.78
N PRO A 305 -12.62 1.72 27.71
CA PRO A 305 -13.02 1.06 26.48
C PRO A 305 -14.44 1.44 26.08
N LEU A 306 -14.72 1.42 24.78
CA LEU A 306 -16.04 1.62 24.19
C LEU A 306 -16.61 0.29 23.70
N PRO A 307 -17.92 0.22 23.36
CA PRO A 307 -18.53 -0.98 22.79
C PRO A 307 -17.77 -1.45 21.53
N ALA A 308 -17.33 -2.70 21.51
CA ALA A 308 -16.41 -3.24 20.52
C ALA A 308 -16.95 -3.23 19.06
N ASP A 309 -18.26 -3.27 18.89
CA ASP A 309 -18.95 -3.23 17.60
C ASP A 309 -18.90 -1.86 16.91
N LYS A 310 -18.61 -0.78 17.66
CA LYS A 310 -18.60 0.61 17.16
C LYS A 310 -17.28 1.35 17.41
N SER A 311 -16.33 0.73 18.09
CA SER A 311 -15.10 1.40 18.54
C SER A 311 -13.85 1.05 17.74
N LYS A 312 -14.01 0.54 16.52
CA LYS A 312 -12.90 0.11 15.69
C LYS A 312 -12.88 0.91 14.40
N ALA A 313 -11.70 1.39 14.04
CA ALA A 313 -11.40 2.01 12.76
C ALA A 313 -10.42 1.14 12.00
N VAL A 314 -10.70 0.85 10.74
CA VAL A 314 -9.82 0.07 9.86
C VAL A 314 -9.10 1.02 8.93
N GLN A 315 -7.76 0.97 8.89
CA GLN A 315 -6.92 1.85 8.11
C GLN A 315 -6.55 1.20 6.77
N PRO A 316 -7.19 1.62 5.65
CA PRO A 316 -6.86 1.14 4.32
C PRO A 316 -5.69 1.90 3.70
N PHE A 317 -4.84 1.14 2.99
CA PHE A 317 -3.73 1.63 2.18
C PHE A 317 -4.08 1.46 0.71
N ALA A 318 -3.94 2.51 -0.08
CA ALA A 318 -4.28 2.53 -1.49
C ALA A 318 -3.18 3.18 -2.32
N VAL A 319 -2.90 2.61 -3.49
CA VAL A 319 -1.95 3.16 -4.47
C VAL A 319 -2.74 3.75 -5.63
N ARG A 320 -2.40 4.98 -6.03
CA ARG A 320 -3.05 5.66 -7.15
C ARG A 320 -2.82 4.89 -8.46
N HIS A 321 -3.90 4.64 -9.20
CA HIS A 321 -3.87 3.75 -10.38
C HIS A 321 -3.03 4.28 -11.55
N ASP A 322 -2.94 5.60 -11.71
CA ASP A 322 -2.21 6.30 -12.76
C ASP A 322 -0.95 7.05 -12.26
N SER A 323 -0.49 6.71 -11.05
CA SER A 323 0.71 7.31 -10.49
C SER A 323 1.95 7.02 -11.35
N PRO A 324 2.81 8.02 -11.61
CA PRO A 324 4.12 7.82 -12.24
C PRO A 324 5.06 6.96 -11.36
N ASN A 325 4.73 6.79 -10.07
CA ASN A 325 5.45 6.02 -9.06
C ASN A 325 4.61 4.82 -8.56
N LYS A 326 3.74 4.25 -9.41
CA LYS A 326 2.79 3.21 -9.02
C LYS A 326 3.46 1.96 -8.45
N LEU A 327 4.49 1.45 -9.12
CA LEU A 327 5.22 0.27 -8.66
C LEU A 327 5.97 0.55 -7.36
N LEU A 328 6.51 1.76 -7.21
CA LEU A 328 7.15 2.20 -5.98
C LEU A 328 6.14 2.25 -4.82
N GLY A 329 4.90 2.68 -5.08
CA GLY A 329 3.79 2.61 -4.11
C GLY A 329 3.46 1.18 -3.68
N HIS A 330 3.42 0.23 -4.62
CA HIS A 330 3.24 -1.21 -4.31
C HIS A 330 4.44 -1.80 -3.55
N ARG A 331 5.67 -1.36 -3.86
CA ARG A 331 6.86 -1.76 -3.10
C ARG A 331 6.82 -1.23 -1.67
N LEU A 332 6.28 -0.01 -1.47
CA LEU A 332 6.05 0.51 -0.12
C LEU A 332 5.05 -0.38 0.64
N LEU A 333 3.94 -0.79 0.02
CA LEU A 333 2.99 -1.72 0.65
C LEU A 333 3.66 -3.04 1.07
N ALA A 334 4.47 -3.63 0.19
CA ALA A 334 5.23 -4.84 0.50
C ALA A 334 6.19 -4.61 1.69
N PHE A 335 6.88 -3.47 1.70
CA PHE A 335 7.80 -3.13 2.78
C PHE A 335 7.10 -2.89 4.12
N LEU A 336 5.89 -2.29 4.11
CA LEU A 336 5.07 -2.15 5.31
C LEU A 336 4.66 -3.53 5.86
N ARG A 337 4.33 -4.50 4.99
CA ARG A 337 4.04 -5.88 5.37
C ARG A 337 5.23 -6.58 6.03
N GLU A 338 6.43 -6.40 5.50
CA GLU A 338 7.69 -6.90 6.09
C GLU A 338 7.96 -6.29 7.48
N ASN A 339 7.49 -5.08 7.73
CA ASN A 339 7.68 -4.34 8.98
C ASN A 339 6.43 -4.28 9.87
N ARG A 340 5.55 -5.30 9.80
CA ARG A 340 4.29 -5.36 10.56
C ARG A 340 4.45 -5.15 12.07
N THR A 341 5.57 -5.57 12.64
CA THR A 341 5.87 -5.42 14.06
C THR A 341 5.85 -3.96 14.52
N SER A 342 6.23 -3.01 13.65
CA SER A 342 6.15 -1.58 13.97
C SER A 342 4.72 -1.10 14.22
N PHE A 343 3.74 -1.73 13.56
CA PHE A 343 2.31 -1.44 13.74
C PHE A 343 1.78 -2.06 15.03
N GLU A 344 2.16 -3.31 15.31
CA GLU A 344 1.77 -4.04 16.50
C GLU A 344 2.35 -3.35 17.76
N GLU A 345 3.62 -2.93 17.73
CA GLU A 345 4.27 -2.14 18.78
C GLU A 345 3.61 -0.78 19.00
N ALA A 346 3.13 -0.14 17.93
CA ALA A 346 2.36 1.10 18.02
C ALA A 346 0.92 0.88 18.53
N GLY A 347 0.45 -0.38 18.67
CA GLY A 347 -0.85 -0.75 19.21
C GLY A 347 -1.95 -0.96 18.18
N PHE A 348 -1.61 -1.13 16.91
CA PHE A 348 -2.55 -1.54 15.86
C PHE A 348 -2.73 -3.06 15.85
N ALA A 349 -3.94 -3.52 15.50
CA ALA A 349 -4.15 -4.89 15.06
C ALA A 349 -3.82 -4.98 13.55
N TRP A 350 -2.94 -5.92 13.19
CA TRP A 350 -2.52 -6.12 11.81
C TRP A 350 -3.62 -6.81 10.99
N LYS A 351 -3.88 -6.32 9.76
CA LYS A 351 -4.84 -6.85 8.77
C LYS A 351 -4.24 -6.98 7.37
N GLY A 352 -2.99 -6.55 7.18
CA GLY A 352 -2.37 -6.31 5.89
C GLY A 352 -2.13 -7.54 4.99
N ASP A 353 -2.45 -8.75 5.46
CA ASP A 353 -2.33 -10.00 4.69
C ASP A 353 -3.58 -10.29 3.83
N THR A 354 -4.56 -9.38 3.85
CA THR A 354 -5.79 -9.50 3.04
C THR A 354 -5.56 -9.07 1.59
N MET A 355 -6.43 -9.61 0.71
CA MET A 355 -6.46 -9.18 -0.70
C MET A 355 -6.99 -7.74 -0.81
N PRO A 356 -6.58 -6.99 -1.84
CA PRO A 356 -7.18 -5.70 -2.13
C PRO A 356 -8.69 -5.82 -2.35
N VAL A 357 -9.42 -4.81 -1.92
CA VAL A 357 -10.85 -4.65 -2.18
C VAL A 357 -11.08 -3.43 -3.06
N LYS A 358 -12.12 -3.46 -3.88
CA LYS A 358 -12.48 -2.30 -4.69
C LYS A 358 -12.98 -1.17 -3.80
N SER A 359 -12.39 -0.01 -3.92
CA SER A 359 -12.67 1.15 -3.08
C SER A 359 -14.12 1.61 -3.14
N ALA A 360 -14.73 1.53 -4.32
CA ALA A 360 -16.14 1.88 -4.54
C ALA A 360 -17.13 0.86 -3.93
N GLU A 361 -16.68 -0.38 -3.67
CA GLU A 361 -17.50 -1.47 -3.12
C GLU A 361 -17.35 -1.61 -1.59
N ILE A 362 -16.57 -0.74 -0.94
CA ILE A 362 -16.41 -0.76 0.51
C ILE A 362 -17.75 -0.48 1.18
N VAL A 363 -18.24 -1.47 1.92
CA VAL A 363 -19.50 -1.38 2.65
C VAL A 363 -19.23 -0.79 4.03
N LEU A 364 -19.83 0.37 4.30
CA LEU A 364 -19.79 0.96 5.62
C LEU A 364 -20.75 0.24 6.58
N PRO A 365 -20.40 0.05 7.85
CA PRO A 365 -21.34 -0.42 8.88
C PRO A 365 -22.60 0.46 8.94
N ASP A 366 -23.75 -0.13 9.29
CA ASP A 366 -25.04 0.59 9.26
C ASP A 366 -25.07 1.82 10.18
N TRP A 367 -24.38 1.76 11.31
CA TRP A 367 -24.25 2.90 12.23
C TRP A 367 -23.45 4.08 11.65
N LEU A 368 -22.67 3.87 10.57
CA LEU A 368 -21.95 4.91 9.83
C LEU A 368 -22.72 5.44 8.62
N LYS A 369 -23.82 4.77 8.21
CA LYS A 369 -24.64 5.20 7.06
C LYS A 369 -25.69 6.26 7.44
N GLN A 370 -25.87 6.55 8.72
CA GLN A 370 -26.82 7.58 9.18
C GLN A 370 -26.27 8.97 8.83
N LYS A 371 -26.99 9.65 7.93
CA LYS A 371 -26.74 11.04 7.53
C LYS A 371 -27.09 12.05 8.64
#